data_81280ddc341d9657b6007b1bbf0b6692
#
_entry.id   81280ddc341d9657b6007b1bbf0b6692
#
_cell.length_a   1.000
_cell.length_b   1.000
_cell.length_c   1.000
_cell.angle_alpha   90.00
_cell.angle_beta   90.00
_cell.angle_gamma   90.00
#
_symmetry.space_group_name_H-M   'P 1'
#
loop_
_entity.id
_entity.type
_entity.pdbx_description
1 polymer ?
#
loop_
_entity_poly.entity_id
_entity_poly.type
_entity_poly.pdbx_seq_one_letter_code
_entity_poly.pdbx_strand_id
1 'polypeptide(L)'
;YGEDGYLDYWQRLVDNSVLVANGWEEAYYTYFTAASDGDRPIVVSYASSPVAEVYFAETPPATAPTAAVIADGSCFRQIEIVGILSGTKLEDTAWQLIDFMLSTPFQEDIPLKMFVYPANEKAALPEVFTQYSHTPAAPVQMAPARIAANREAWIQAWTETVLR
;
A
#
# COMPACT_ATOMS: atom_id res chain seq x y z
N TYR A 1 -11.51 16.51 0.91
CA TYR A 1 -12.95 16.38 1.20
C TYR A 1 -13.29 16.76 2.64
N GLY A 2 -12.33 16.70 3.57
CA GLY A 2 -12.55 17.04 4.97
C GLY A 2 -13.38 16.00 5.73
N GLU A 3 -13.74 16.36 6.97
CA GLU A 3 -14.45 15.44 7.87
C GLU A 3 -15.90 15.16 7.41
N ASP A 4 -16.53 16.15 6.78
CA ASP A 4 -17.92 16.06 6.37
C ASP A 4 -18.13 15.66 4.90
N GLY A 5 -17.08 15.72 4.08
CA GLY A 5 -17.18 15.50 2.64
C GLY A 5 -16.73 14.12 2.14
N TYR A 6 -16.13 13.29 3.00
CA TYR A 6 -15.62 11.98 2.55
C TYR A 6 -16.74 10.99 2.24
N LEU A 7 -17.86 11.02 2.99
CA LEU A 7 -19.01 10.16 2.72
C LEU A 7 -19.73 10.56 1.43
N ASP A 8 -19.84 11.85 1.13
CA ASP A 8 -20.37 12.33 -0.15
C ASP A 8 -19.50 11.86 -1.32
N TYR A 9 -18.18 11.82 -1.14
CA TYR A 9 -17.28 11.28 -2.14
C TYR A 9 -17.52 9.79 -2.35
N TRP A 10 -17.64 9.00 -1.28
CA TRP A 10 -17.95 7.57 -1.36
C TRP A 10 -19.31 7.31 -1.99
N GLN A 11 -20.34 8.12 -1.65
CA GLN A 11 -21.64 8.00 -2.28
C GLN A 11 -21.56 8.23 -3.81
N ARG A 12 -20.79 9.22 -4.26
CA ARG A 12 -20.58 9.42 -5.70
C ARG A 12 -19.87 8.24 -6.38
N LEU A 13 -18.96 7.56 -5.69
CA LEU A 13 -18.34 6.35 -6.21
C LEU A 13 -19.36 5.20 -6.32
N VAL A 14 -20.26 5.05 -5.34
CA VAL A 14 -21.36 4.08 -5.39
C VAL A 14 -22.30 4.41 -6.56
N ASP A 15 -22.72 5.65 -6.70
CA ASP A 15 -23.56 6.12 -7.80
C ASP A 15 -22.91 5.90 -9.18
N ASN A 16 -21.57 5.88 -9.22
CA ASN A 16 -20.77 5.58 -10.41
C ASN A 16 -20.35 4.10 -10.51
N SER A 17 -21.06 3.21 -9.82
CA SER A 17 -20.86 1.75 -9.89
C SER A 17 -19.47 1.28 -9.48
N VAL A 18 -18.94 1.84 -8.36
CA VAL A 18 -17.69 1.33 -7.77
C VAL A 18 -17.86 -0.14 -7.42
N LEU A 19 -16.86 -0.95 -7.73
CA LEU A 19 -16.81 -2.33 -7.30
C LEU A 19 -16.10 -2.43 -5.96
N VAL A 20 -16.75 -3.07 -5.00
CA VAL A 20 -16.17 -3.38 -3.69
C VAL A 20 -15.84 -4.86 -3.63
N ALA A 21 -14.57 -5.18 -3.63
CA ALA A 21 -14.07 -6.54 -3.52
C ALA A 21 -13.86 -6.95 -2.07
N ASN A 22 -13.75 -8.27 -1.80
CA ASN A 22 -13.53 -8.79 -0.45
C ASN A 22 -12.11 -8.51 0.09
N GLY A 23 -11.17 -8.14 -0.79
CA GLY A 23 -9.81 -7.80 -0.41
C GLY A 23 -9.00 -7.25 -1.59
N TRP A 24 -7.77 -6.81 -1.26
CA TRP A 24 -6.87 -6.22 -2.24
C TRP A 24 -6.51 -7.19 -3.38
N GLU A 25 -6.24 -8.45 -3.07
CA GLU A 25 -5.88 -9.46 -4.08
C GLU A 25 -6.98 -9.63 -5.13
N GLU A 26 -8.24 -9.74 -4.69
CA GLU A 26 -9.37 -9.83 -5.61
C GLU A 26 -9.53 -8.55 -6.44
N ALA A 27 -9.48 -7.38 -5.80
CA ALA A 27 -9.59 -6.10 -6.48
C ALA A 27 -8.49 -5.92 -7.54
N TYR A 28 -7.25 -6.27 -7.19
CA TYR A 28 -6.10 -6.05 -8.04
C TYR A 28 -5.99 -7.11 -9.14
N TYR A 29 -5.93 -8.39 -8.76
CA TYR A 29 -5.63 -9.47 -9.71
C TYR A 29 -6.83 -9.95 -10.54
N THR A 30 -8.06 -9.75 -10.05
CA THR A 30 -9.24 -10.20 -10.80
C THR A 30 -9.83 -9.08 -11.65
N TYR A 31 -9.93 -7.86 -11.10
CA TYR A 31 -10.71 -6.81 -11.75
C TYR A 31 -9.88 -5.70 -12.39
N PHE A 32 -8.59 -5.62 -12.09
CA PHE A 32 -7.75 -4.51 -12.57
C PHE A 32 -6.66 -4.94 -13.55
N THR A 33 -5.86 -5.98 -13.25
CA THR A 33 -4.66 -6.28 -14.04
C THR A 33 -4.98 -6.71 -15.47
N ALA A 34 -4.13 -6.31 -16.41
CA ALA A 34 -4.21 -6.75 -17.79
C ALA A 34 -3.98 -8.27 -17.95
N ALA A 35 -3.23 -8.89 -17.03
CA ALA A 35 -2.97 -10.34 -17.05
C ALA A 35 -4.22 -11.19 -16.82
N SER A 36 -5.27 -10.63 -16.20
CA SER A 36 -6.55 -11.30 -15.94
C SER A 36 -7.71 -10.75 -16.78
N ASP A 37 -7.43 -9.94 -17.81
CA ASP A 37 -8.45 -9.24 -18.60
C ASP A 37 -9.38 -8.37 -17.71
N GLY A 38 -8.81 -7.76 -16.66
CA GLY A 38 -9.54 -6.90 -15.73
C GLY A 38 -10.21 -5.73 -16.46
N ASP A 39 -11.48 -5.46 -16.14
CA ASP A 39 -12.31 -4.43 -16.77
C ASP A 39 -12.34 -3.10 -16.01
N ARG A 40 -11.64 -3.01 -14.87
CA ARG A 40 -11.59 -1.81 -14.02
C ARG A 40 -10.31 -1.01 -14.26
N PRO A 41 -10.42 0.22 -14.78
CA PRO A 41 -9.24 1.02 -15.13
C PRO A 41 -8.53 1.64 -13.92
N ILE A 42 -9.15 1.64 -12.74
CA ILE A 42 -8.62 2.25 -11.51
C ILE A 42 -8.85 1.31 -10.34
N VAL A 43 -7.83 1.14 -9.51
CA VAL A 43 -7.89 0.33 -8.28
C VAL A 43 -7.21 1.07 -7.13
N VAL A 44 -7.65 0.83 -5.91
CA VAL A 44 -6.92 1.24 -4.70
C VAL A 44 -5.81 0.23 -4.45
N SER A 45 -4.55 0.67 -4.54
CA SER A 45 -3.39 -0.18 -4.41
C SER A 45 -2.18 0.60 -3.86
N TYR A 46 -0.98 0.07 -4.03
CA TYR A 46 0.27 0.64 -3.54
C TYR A 46 1.01 1.38 -4.65
N ALA A 47 1.76 2.42 -4.29
CA ALA A 47 2.59 3.16 -5.24
C ALA A 47 3.68 2.29 -5.90
N SER A 48 4.04 1.17 -5.26
CA SER A 48 4.99 0.17 -5.77
C SER A 48 4.35 -0.92 -6.67
N SER A 49 3.03 -0.97 -6.81
CA SER A 49 2.37 -1.99 -7.63
C SER A 49 2.84 -2.04 -9.09
N PRO A 50 3.15 -0.93 -9.78
CA PRO A 50 3.71 -0.99 -11.13
C PRO A 50 5.04 -1.73 -11.24
N VAL A 51 5.84 -1.74 -10.16
CA VAL A 51 7.10 -2.52 -10.10
C VAL A 51 6.83 -4.02 -10.19
N ALA A 52 5.81 -4.51 -9.46
CA ALA A 52 5.45 -5.92 -9.46
C ALA A 52 5.00 -6.38 -10.86
N GLU A 53 4.22 -5.57 -11.56
CA GLU A 53 3.77 -5.86 -12.92
C GLU A 53 4.95 -6.05 -13.89
N VAL A 54 5.98 -5.20 -13.77
CA VAL A 54 7.20 -5.30 -14.61
C VAL A 54 8.08 -6.47 -14.17
N TYR A 55 8.26 -6.65 -12.87
CA TYR A 55 9.15 -7.67 -12.32
C TYR A 55 8.69 -9.10 -12.61
N PHE A 56 7.38 -9.35 -12.58
CA PHE A 56 6.79 -10.67 -12.85
C PHE A 56 6.43 -10.90 -14.31
N ALA A 57 6.60 -9.92 -15.19
CA ALA A 57 6.33 -10.11 -16.60
C ALA A 57 7.32 -11.12 -17.22
N GLU A 58 6.83 -12.09 -17.98
CA GLU A 58 7.67 -13.07 -18.71
C GLU A 58 8.68 -12.39 -19.65
N THR A 59 8.24 -11.31 -20.27
CA THR A 59 9.10 -10.42 -21.05
C THR A 59 8.96 -9.01 -20.49
N PRO A 60 10.05 -8.41 -19.94
CA PRO A 60 9.96 -7.07 -19.38
C PRO A 60 9.42 -6.08 -20.41
N PRO A 61 8.32 -5.40 -20.12
CA PRO A 61 7.74 -4.42 -21.04
C PRO A 61 8.61 -3.16 -21.10
N ALA A 62 8.60 -2.47 -22.26
CA ALA A 62 9.32 -1.21 -22.42
C ALA A 62 8.78 -0.09 -21.49
N THR A 63 7.51 -0.19 -21.10
CA THR A 63 6.85 0.69 -20.13
C THR A 63 5.97 -0.15 -19.20
N ALA A 64 5.85 0.24 -17.93
CA ALA A 64 4.95 -0.45 -17.01
C ALA A 64 3.52 -0.41 -17.56
N PRO A 65 2.76 -1.52 -17.49
CA PRO A 65 1.38 -1.58 -17.96
C PRO A 65 0.43 -0.76 -17.10
N THR A 66 0.84 -0.43 -15.88
CA THR A 66 0.08 0.35 -14.90
C THR A 66 0.89 1.52 -14.38
N ALA A 67 0.22 2.51 -13.81
CA ALA A 67 0.87 3.68 -13.19
C ALA A 67 0.18 4.05 -11.88
N ALA A 68 0.95 4.52 -10.91
CA ALA A 68 0.40 4.99 -9.64
C ALA A 68 -0.01 6.48 -9.74
N VAL A 69 -1.18 6.81 -9.21
CA VAL A 69 -1.61 8.20 -9.00
C VAL A 69 -1.00 8.69 -7.69
N ILE A 70 0.07 9.50 -7.79
CA ILE A 70 0.88 9.94 -6.65
C ILE A 70 0.90 11.46 -6.46
N ALA A 71 -0.16 12.14 -6.87
CA ALA A 71 -0.32 13.57 -6.63
C ALA A 71 -0.34 13.90 -5.11
N ASP A 72 -0.03 15.14 -4.76
CA ASP A 72 -0.09 15.60 -3.37
C ASP A 72 -1.48 15.33 -2.78
N GLY A 73 -1.50 14.75 -1.58
CA GLY A 73 -2.73 14.39 -0.90
C GLY A 73 -3.45 13.15 -1.44
N SER A 74 -2.88 12.41 -2.40
CA SER A 74 -3.49 11.19 -2.94
C SER A 74 -3.07 9.89 -2.25
N CYS A 75 -1.93 9.89 -1.57
CA CYS A 75 -1.36 8.69 -0.94
C CYS A 75 -1.24 8.85 0.56
N PHE A 76 -1.57 7.81 1.29
CA PHE A 76 -1.32 7.68 2.72
C PHE A 76 -0.11 6.78 2.95
N ARG A 77 0.83 7.18 3.82
CA ARG A 77 2.00 6.36 4.13
C ARG A 77 1.62 5.25 5.10
N GLN A 78 1.75 4.01 4.67
CA GLN A 78 1.73 2.84 5.53
C GLN A 78 3.15 2.52 6.00
N ILE A 79 3.31 2.19 7.28
CA ILE A 79 4.58 1.76 7.87
C ILE A 79 4.35 0.38 8.48
N GLU A 80 5.13 -0.60 8.06
CA GLU A 80 5.12 -1.92 8.66
C GLU A 80 6.06 -1.93 9.86
N ILE A 81 5.64 -2.57 10.94
CA ILE A 81 6.32 -2.53 12.23
C ILE A 81 6.53 -3.95 12.73
N VAL A 82 7.72 -4.21 13.24
CA VAL A 82 8.03 -5.40 14.04
C VAL A 82 8.14 -5.03 15.50
N GLY A 83 7.61 -5.86 16.38
CA GLY A 83 7.66 -5.63 17.84
C GLY A 83 7.95 -6.91 18.61
N ILE A 84 8.49 -6.77 19.79
CA ILE A 84 8.76 -7.85 20.73
C ILE A 84 7.54 -8.02 21.64
N LEU A 85 7.01 -9.25 21.72
CA LEU A 85 5.88 -9.54 22.60
C LEU A 85 6.31 -9.46 24.07
N SER A 86 5.52 -8.77 24.87
CA SER A 86 5.72 -8.68 26.31
C SER A 86 5.70 -10.08 26.95
N GLY A 87 6.64 -10.34 27.81
CA GLY A 87 6.78 -11.63 28.51
C GLY A 87 7.56 -12.71 27.78
N THR A 88 8.11 -12.45 26.60
CA THR A 88 9.05 -13.36 25.95
C THR A 88 10.22 -13.68 26.87
N LYS A 89 10.73 -14.92 26.77
CA LYS A 89 11.95 -15.35 27.49
C LYS A 89 13.21 -15.19 26.64
N LEU A 90 13.06 -14.74 25.39
CA LEU A 90 14.13 -14.63 24.39
C LEU A 90 14.29 -13.18 23.94
N GLU A 91 14.23 -12.22 24.87
CA GLU A 91 14.25 -10.78 24.54
C GLU A 91 15.53 -10.39 23.80
N ASP A 92 16.71 -10.81 24.28
CA ASP A 92 17.99 -10.52 23.64
C ASP A 92 18.07 -11.09 22.20
N THR A 93 17.54 -12.29 22.00
CA THR A 93 17.48 -12.91 20.67
C THR A 93 16.51 -12.16 19.75
N ALA A 94 15.38 -11.69 20.28
CA ALA A 94 14.42 -10.91 19.53
C ALA A 94 15.02 -9.55 19.10
N TRP A 95 15.79 -8.90 19.95
CA TRP A 95 16.53 -7.69 19.59
C TRP A 95 17.56 -7.93 18.50
N GLN A 96 18.34 -9.02 18.60
CA GLN A 96 19.28 -9.39 17.53
C GLN A 96 18.59 -9.63 16.20
N LEU A 97 17.39 -10.25 16.20
CA LEU A 97 16.59 -10.40 14.99
C LEU A 97 16.14 -9.05 14.41
N ILE A 98 15.68 -8.13 15.26
CA ILE A 98 15.28 -6.79 14.81
C ILE A 98 16.48 -6.03 14.22
N ASP A 99 17.63 -6.08 14.86
CA ASP A 99 18.86 -5.47 14.35
C ASP A 99 19.26 -6.06 12.99
N PHE A 100 19.14 -7.38 12.84
CA PHE A 100 19.35 -8.03 11.54
C PHE A 100 18.33 -7.57 10.49
N MET A 101 17.04 -7.50 10.84
CA MET A 101 15.98 -7.01 9.94
C MET A 101 16.18 -5.56 9.51
N LEU A 102 16.85 -4.73 10.31
CA LEU A 102 17.20 -3.35 9.97
C LEU A 102 18.55 -3.22 9.25
N SER A 103 19.30 -4.31 9.12
CA SER A 103 20.59 -4.30 8.44
C SER A 103 20.45 -4.07 6.92
N THR A 104 21.47 -3.49 6.31
CA THR A 104 21.48 -3.24 4.87
C THR A 104 21.20 -4.50 4.04
N PRO A 105 21.84 -5.68 4.29
CA PRO A 105 21.55 -6.88 3.51
C PRO A 105 20.08 -7.32 3.54
N PHE A 106 19.44 -7.28 4.73
CA PHE A 106 18.04 -7.64 4.83
C PHE A 106 17.14 -6.61 4.16
N GLN A 107 17.42 -5.34 4.36
CA GLN A 107 16.61 -4.24 3.81
C GLN A 107 16.74 -4.10 2.28
N GLU A 108 17.82 -4.54 1.69
CA GLU A 108 18.00 -4.60 0.23
C GLU A 108 17.23 -5.76 -0.42
N ASP A 109 16.94 -6.83 0.34
CA ASP A 109 16.14 -7.98 -0.14
C ASP A 109 14.62 -7.70 -0.11
N ILE A 110 14.15 -6.87 0.81
CA ILE A 110 12.72 -6.55 1.02
C ILE A 110 12.01 -6.05 -0.26
N PRO A 111 12.56 -5.10 -1.03
CA PRO A 111 11.83 -4.52 -2.17
C PRO A 111 11.33 -5.55 -3.19
N LEU A 112 12.12 -6.55 -3.52
CA LEU A 112 11.74 -7.58 -4.50
C LEU A 112 11.02 -8.79 -3.89
N LYS A 113 10.87 -8.84 -2.57
CA LYS A 113 10.12 -9.89 -1.88
C LYS A 113 8.74 -9.42 -1.42
N MET A 114 8.65 -8.17 -0.99
CA MET A 114 7.46 -7.61 -0.37
C MET A 114 6.88 -6.42 -1.15
N PHE A 115 7.60 -5.92 -2.16
CA PHE A 115 7.24 -4.72 -2.93
C PHE A 115 6.99 -3.49 -2.05
N VAL A 116 7.78 -3.35 -1.00
CA VAL A 116 7.79 -2.19 -0.11
C VAL A 116 9.17 -1.52 -0.09
N TYR A 117 9.21 -0.26 0.29
CA TYR A 117 10.47 0.48 0.42
C TYR A 117 11.20 0.08 1.70
N PRO A 118 12.55 0.01 1.68
CA PRO A 118 13.32 -0.26 2.88
C PRO A 118 13.20 0.86 3.90
N ALA A 119 13.22 0.51 5.20
CA ALA A 119 13.28 1.47 6.29
C ALA A 119 14.70 2.01 6.52
N ASN A 120 15.73 1.27 6.08
CA ASN A 120 17.12 1.68 6.19
C ASN A 120 17.52 2.53 4.98
N GLU A 121 17.81 3.81 5.22
CA GLU A 121 18.21 4.78 4.18
C GLU A 121 19.51 4.41 3.42
N LYS A 122 20.32 3.52 3.99
CA LYS A 122 21.58 3.04 3.36
C LYS A 122 21.34 1.88 2.40
N ALA A 123 20.15 1.26 2.43
CA ALA A 123 19.82 0.16 1.57
C ALA A 123 19.61 0.66 0.13
N ALA A 124 20.26 0.04 -0.83
CA ALA A 124 20.07 0.36 -2.25
C ALA A 124 18.71 -0.17 -2.74
N LEU A 125 18.02 0.63 -3.55
CA LEU A 125 16.82 0.18 -4.24
C LEU A 125 17.20 -0.55 -5.53
N PRO A 126 16.52 -1.65 -5.88
CA PRO A 126 16.65 -2.27 -7.19
C PRO A 126 16.29 -1.29 -8.32
N GLU A 127 16.93 -1.42 -9.47
CA GLU A 127 16.72 -0.53 -10.62
C GLU A 127 15.23 -0.46 -11.03
N VAL A 128 14.51 -1.58 -11.02
CA VAL A 128 13.10 -1.65 -11.33
C VAL A 128 12.25 -0.78 -10.38
N PHE A 129 12.64 -0.64 -9.11
CA PHE A 129 11.99 0.27 -8.16
C PHE A 129 12.24 1.73 -8.50
N THR A 130 13.48 2.09 -8.81
CA THR A 130 13.84 3.48 -9.14
C THR A 130 13.22 3.93 -10.46
N GLN A 131 12.96 3.00 -11.36
CA GLN A 131 12.39 3.28 -12.67
C GLN A 131 10.86 3.35 -12.65
N TYR A 132 10.17 2.47 -11.93
CA TYR A 132 8.73 2.27 -12.05
C TYR A 132 7.93 2.61 -10.78
N SER A 133 8.58 2.95 -9.67
CA SER A 133 7.89 3.38 -8.45
C SER A 133 8.37 4.76 -8.02
N HIS A 134 7.42 5.59 -7.64
CA HIS A 134 7.68 6.93 -7.14
C HIS A 134 6.90 7.16 -5.86
N THR A 135 7.50 7.87 -4.91
CA THR A 135 6.82 8.28 -3.68
C THR A 135 6.29 9.71 -3.83
N PRO A 136 5.10 10.02 -3.31
CA PRO A 136 4.60 11.40 -3.31
C PRO A 136 5.50 12.29 -2.44
N ALA A 137 5.75 13.51 -2.89
CA ALA A 137 6.52 14.50 -2.14
C ALA A 137 5.81 14.89 -0.83
N ALA A 138 4.48 14.95 -0.85
CA ALA A 138 3.64 15.29 0.29
C ALA A 138 2.54 14.22 0.51
N PRO A 139 2.87 13.07 1.15
CA PRO A 139 1.87 12.07 1.49
C PRO A 139 0.89 12.62 2.54
N VAL A 140 -0.35 12.11 2.52
CA VAL A 140 -1.35 12.43 3.55
C VAL A 140 -0.82 12.03 4.92
N GLN A 141 -0.94 12.92 5.89
CA GLN A 141 -0.59 12.68 7.28
C GLN A 141 -1.83 12.79 8.16
N MET A 142 -1.96 11.86 9.09
CA MET A 142 -2.99 11.90 10.11
C MET A 142 -2.40 11.47 11.44
N ALA A 143 -2.70 12.20 12.51
CA ALA A 143 -2.21 11.86 13.84
C ALA A 143 -2.73 10.46 14.26
N PRO A 144 -1.86 9.54 14.73
CA PRO A 144 -2.28 8.20 15.15
C PRO A 144 -3.40 8.20 16.21
N ALA A 145 -3.35 9.15 17.16
CA ALA A 145 -4.40 9.30 18.17
C ALA A 145 -5.77 9.62 17.57
N ARG A 146 -5.82 10.40 16.48
CA ARG A 146 -7.06 10.70 15.77
C ARG A 146 -7.60 9.46 15.05
N ILE A 147 -6.72 8.68 14.45
CA ILE A 147 -7.09 7.40 13.82
C ILE A 147 -7.68 6.47 14.88
N ALA A 148 -6.98 6.29 16.00
CA ALA A 148 -7.43 5.42 17.08
C ALA A 148 -8.80 5.83 17.65
N ALA A 149 -9.03 7.14 17.82
CA ALA A 149 -10.28 7.65 18.37
C ALA A 149 -11.50 7.52 17.43
N ASN A 150 -11.29 7.49 16.12
CA ASN A 150 -12.39 7.58 15.15
C ASN A 150 -12.53 6.35 14.23
N ARG A 151 -11.57 5.43 14.24
CA ARG A 151 -11.51 4.30 13.30
C ARG A 151 -12.82 3.52 13.20
N GLU A 152 -13.40 3.14 14.34
CA GLU A 152 -14.62 2.34 14.37
C GLU A 152 -15.82 3.11 13.79
N ALA A 153 -15.96 4.39 14.14
CA ALA A 153 -17.01 5.24 13.61
C ALA A 153 -16.88 5.46 12.09
N TRP A 154 -15.66 5.66 11.62
CA TRP A 154 -15.40 5.79 10.18
C TRP A 154 -15.69 4.51 9.39
N ILE A 155 -15.32 3.33 9.94
CA ILE A 155 -15.63 2.04 9.32
C ILE A 155 -17.14 1.83 9.27
N GLN A 156 -17.85 2.11 10.36
CA GLN A 156 -19.31 1.99 10.38
C GLN A 156 -19.97 2.91 9.35
N ALA A 157 -19.62 4.19 9.33
CA ALA A 157 -20.18 5.17 8.41
C ALA A 157 -19.89 4.81 6.94
N TRP A 158 -18.67 4.35 6.65
CA TRP A 158 -18.31 3.86 5.32
C TRP A 158 -19.14 2.63 4.93
N THR A 159 -19.25 1.65 5.81
CA THR A 159 -20.03 0.42 5.58
C THR A 159 -21.49 0.76 5.28
N GLU A 160 -22.04 1.69 6.03
CA GLU A 160 -23.43 2.16 5.84
C GLU A 160 -23.63 2.92 4.53
N THR A 161 -22.61 3.59 4.02
CA THR A 161 -22.66 4.35 2.76
C THR A 161 -22.42 3.44 1.55
N VAL A 162 -21.46 2.53 1.63
CA VAL A 162 -20.91 1.83 0.46
C VAL A 162 -21.48 0.43 0.27
N LEU A 163 -21.84 -0.28 1.35
CA LEU A 163 -22.28 -1.69 1.29
C LEU A 163 -23.81 -1.87 1.45
N ARG A 164 -24.59 -0.82 1.30
CA ARG A 164 -26.07 -0.90 1.34
C ARG A 164 -26.69 -1.28 0.01
#